data_5aeb4f71471f3f2defaa476db6ba1b86
#
_entry.id   5aeb4f71471f3f2defaa476db6ba1b86
#
_cell.length_a   1.000
_cell.length_b   1.000
_cell.length_c   1.000
_cell.angle_alpha   90.00
_cell.angle_beta   90.00
_cell.angle_gamma   90.00
#
_symmetry.space_group_name_H-M   'P 1'
#
loop_
_entity.id
_entity.type
_entity.pdbx_description
1 polymer ?
#
loop_
_entity_poly.entity_id
_entity_poly.type
_entity_poly.pdbx_seq_one_letter_code
_entity_poly.pdbx_strand_id
1 'polypeptide(L)'
;MLKIRFSFLKEIQSQNGDSITYPEYGDFIEKVKKASGTDVNETYDFIYLFCLTDKKIGEEPSQSDNEKKFFLALPKRKVQKGAFLGEMADSGIHAEYENIIEGYDFTGVNVFRNAKPKELAFAAITAYHLYGWYRDNRYCGRCGRLMFHGENERMMHCMDCKNTVYPKICPAVIVAVTDGDRILLTKYAGRTYRNYALIAGFTEIGETVEETVMREVYEEVGVHVKNLRYYKSQPWALSGSLLYGYFCELDGDDSIHLQEDELSVGKWFHADELDIEEDDVSLTREMICKFVNEHKTK
;
A
#
# COMPACT_ATOMS: atom_id res chain seq x y z
N MET A 1 14.30 9.20 5.89
CA MET A 1 13.05 8.82 5.21
C MET A 1 13.30 8.84 3.71
N LEU A 2 13.55 7.69 3.10
CA LEU A 2 13.84 7.55 1.66
C LEU A 2 12.57 7.89 0.86
N LYS A 3 12.60 8.99 0.12
CA LYS A 3 11.52 9.34 -0.81
C LYS A 3 11.70 8.50 -2.07
N ILE A 4 10.96 7.39 -2.16
CA ILE A 4 10.83 6.67 -3.42
C ILE A 4 9.99 7.54 -4.34
N ARG A 5 10.50 7.82 -5.54
CA ARG A 5 9.84 8.67 -6.54
C ARG A 5 9.42 7.80 -7.72
N PHE A 6 8.23 8.05 -8.23
CA PHE A 6 7.73 7.47 -9.47
C PHE A 6 7.72 8.53 -10.56
N SER A 7 7.98 8.12 -11.80
CA SER A 7 7.86 9.00 -12.95
C SER A 7 6.45 8.94 -13.50
N PHE A 8 5.76 10.06 -13.58
CA PHE A 8 4.46 10.20 -14.23
C PHE A 8 4.25 11.66 -14.69
N LEU A 9 3.38 11.82 -15.68
CA LEU A 9 2.98 13.15 -16.13
C LEU A 9 1.99 13.74 -15.10
N LYS A 10 2.30 14.91 -14.58
CA LYS A 10 1.41 15.68 -13.73
C LYS A 10 0.76 16.79 -14.54
N GLU A 11 -0.48 16.60 -14.97
CA GLU A 11 -1.32 17.69 -15.41
C GLU A 11 -1.98 18.33 -14.19
N ILE A 12 -1.60 19.58 -13.89
CA ILE A 12 -2.25 20.38 -12.84
C ILE A 12 -3.56 20.88 -13.40
N GLN A 13 -4.65 20.21 -13.13
CA GLN A 13 -5.98 20.76 -13.32
C GLN A 13 -6.77 20.72 -12.01
N SER A 14 -7.02 21.93 -11.48
CA SER A 14 -8.13 22.34 -10.62
C SER A 14 -8.55 21.47 -9.44
N GLN A 15 -8.82 22.09 -8.37
CA GLN A 15 -9.62 21.87 -7.13
C GLN A 15 -10.01 20.43 -6.67
N ASN A 16 -9.88 19.35 -7.50
CA ASN A 16 -10.39 18.01 -7.20
C ASN A 16 -9.37 16.85 -7.38
N GLY A 17 -8.09 17.09 -7.18
CA GLY A 17 -7.05 16.06 -7.26
C GLY A 17 -6.12 16.20 -8.48
N ASP A 18 -4.92 15.65 -8.40
CA ASP A 18 -3.94 15.65 -9.49
C ASP A 18 -4.34 14.63 -10.57
N SER A 19 -4.45 15.06 -11.83
CA SER A 19 -4.56 14.15 -12.96
C SER A 19 -3.22 13.49 -13.24
N ILE A 20 -3.21 12.17 -13.45
CA ILE A 20 -1.99 11.40 -13.74
C ILE A 20 -2.15 10.58 -15.02
N THR A 21 -1.05 10.35 -15.69
CA THR A 21 -0.95 9.42 -16.82
C THR A 21 0.39 8.69 -16.78
N TYR A 22 0.51 7.59 -17.49
CA TYR A 22 1.74 6.81 -17.63
C TYR A 22 2.13 6.72 -19.09
N PRO A 23 3.44 6.60 -19.39
CA PRO A 23 3.86 6.37 -20.76
C PRO A 23 3.29 5.04 -21.27
N GLU A 24 2.78 5.05 -22.49
CA GLU A 24 2.47 3.82 -23.20
C GLU A 24 3.75 2.99 -23.39
N TYR A 25 3.62 1.67 -23.38
CA TYR A 25 4.77 0.77 -23.46
C TYR A 25 5.65 1.03 -24.70
N GLY A 26 5.03 1.25 -25.86
CA GLY A 26 5.75 1.60 -27.10
C GLY A 26 6.54 2.89 -26.99
N ASP A 27 5.91 3.95 -26.50
CA ASP A 27 6.55 5.26 -26.31
C ASP A 27 7.71 5.19 -25.32
N PHE A 28 7.54 4.40 -24.23
CA PHE A 28 8.61 4.19 -23.26
C PHE A 28 9.83 3.54 -23.90
N ILE A 29 9.64 2.48 -24.70
CA ILE A 29 10.72 1.78 -25.41
C ILE A 29 11.48 2.74 -26.32
N GLU A 30 10.78 3.52 -27.14
CA GLU A 30 11.39 4.47 -28.06
C GLU A 30 12.22 5.55 -27.37
N LYS A 31 11.66 6.12 -26.30
CA LYS A 31 12.34 7.16 -25.48
C LYS A 31 13.57 6.63 -24.77
N VAL A 32 13.50 5.44 -24.17
CA VAL A 32 14.66 4.79 -23.54
C VAL A 32 15.74 4.50 -24.56
N LYS A 33 15.39 3.92 -25.73
CA LYS A 33 16.34 3.65 -26.81
C LYS A 33 17.02 4.93 -27.31
N LYS A 34 16.26 6.01 -27.48
CA LYS A 34 16.78 7.32 -27.89
C LYS A 34 17.73 7.91 -26.84
N ALA A 35 17.41 7.78 -25.55
CA ALA A 35 18.21 8.35 -24.46
C ALA A 35 19.47 7.53 -24.16
N SER A 36 19.39 6.20 -24.15
CA SER A 36 20.49 5.31 -23.75
C SER A 36 21.31 4.75 -24.90
N GLY A 37 20.77 4.76 -26.12
CA GLY A 37 21.38 4.12 -27.30
C GLY A 37 21.36 2.59 -27.25
N THR A 38 20.73 1.97 -26.24
CA THR A 38 20.67 0.51 -26.02
C THR A 38 19.26 -0.01 -26.12
N ASP A 39 19.11 -1.33 -26.28
CA ASP A 39 17.80 -1.99 -26.21
C ASP A 39 17.19 -1.86 -24.82
N VAL A 40 15.88 -1.60 -24.78
CA VAL A 40 15.17 -1.43 -23.51
C VAL A 40 15.27 -2.67 -22.63
N ASN A 41 15.29 -3.86 -23.20
CA ASN A 41 15.42 -5.13 -22.46
C ASN A 41 16.82 -5.36 -21.90
N GLU A 42 17.83 -4.62 -22.37
CA GLU A 42 19.15 -4.61 -21.74
C GLU A 42 19.19 -3.65 -20.54
N THR A 43 18.28 -2.69 -20.49
CA THR A 43 18.25 -1.61 -19.52
C THR A 43 17.23 -1.83 -18.41
N TYR A 44 16.09 -2.47 -18.72
CA TYR A 44 14.98 -2.68 -17.80
C TYR A 44 14.46 -4.12 -17.78
N ASP A 45 13.98 -4.56 -16.59
CA ASP A 45 13.10 -5.71 -16.43
C ASP A 45 11.67 -5.21 -16.33
N PHE A 46 10.76 -5.77 -17.14
CA PHE A 46 9.35 -5.44 -17.11
C PHE A 46 8.58 -6.45 -16.27
N ILE A 47 8.11 -6.02 -15.12
CA ILE A 47 7.33 -6.84 -14.20
C ILE A 47 5.85 -6.57 -14.41
N TYR A 48 5.12 -7.58 -14.87
CA TYR A 48 3.67 -7.50 -14.99
C TYR A 48 3.04 -7.28 -13.60
N LEU A 49 2.17 -6.26 -13.48
CA LEU A 49 1.43 -5.99 -12.24
C LEU A 49 0.08 -6.71 -12.27
N PHE A 50 -0.80 -6.27 -13.12
CA PHE A 50 -2.15 -6.78 -13.33
C PHE A 50 -2.74 -6.21 -14.62
N CYS A 51 -3.93 -6.70 -14.97
CA CYS A 51 -4.76 -6.19 -16.06
C CYS A 51 -6.06 -5.63 -15.47
N LEU A 52 -6.49 -4.46 -15.93
CA LEU A 52 -7.85 -3.95 -15.73
C LEU A 52 -8.69 -4.27 -16.96
N THR A 53 -9.88 -4.76 -16.74
CA THR A 53 -10.87 -5.04 -17.79
C THR A 53 -12.19 -4.39 -17.40
N ASP A 54 -13.01 -4.05 -18.36
CA ASP A 54 -14.36 -3.52 -18.14
C ASP A 54 -15.34 -4.60 -17.62
N LYS A 55 -14.85 -5.81 -17.34
CA LYS A 55 -15.63 -6.97 -16.92
C LYS A 55 -15.91 -7.05 -15.45
N LYS A 56 -17.08 -7.63 -15.13
CA LYS A 56 -17.39 -8.11 -13.78
C LYS A 56 -16.73 -9.47 -13.53
N ILE A 57 -16.39 -9.74 -12.29
CA ILE A 57 -15.85 -11.03 -11.86
C ILE A 57 -16.87 -12.13 -12.21
N GLY A 58 -16.43 -13.13 -12.98
CA GLY A 58 -17.24 -14.29 -13.39
C GLY A 58 -17.78 -14.26 -14.82
N GLU A 59 -17.50 -13.21 -15.60
CA GLU A 59 -17.86 -13.16 -17.05
C GLU A 59 -16.76 -13.78 -17.91
N GLU A 60 -17.16 -14.57 -18.94
CA GLU A 60 -16.24 -15.20 -19.91
C GLU A 60 -15.52 -14.14 -20.77
N PRO A 61 -14.24 -14.35 -21.18
CA PRO A 61 -13.50 -13.44 -22.05
C PRO A 61 -14.15 -13.25 -23.42
N SER A 62 -14.37 -11.99 -23.84
CA SER A 62 -14.80 -11.64 -25.21
C SER A 62 -13.69 -10.92 -25.98
N GLN A 63 -13.66 -11.00 -27.29
CA GLN A 63 -12.64 -10.36 -28.16
C GLN A 63 -12.72 -8.82 -28.17
N SER A 64 -13.76 -8.22 -27.58
CA SER A 64 -14.01 -6.77 -27.55
C SER A 64 -13.63 -6.08 -26.24
N ASP A 65 -13.04 -6.82 -25.29
CA ASP A 65 -12.73 -6.25 -23.98
C ASP A 65 -11.50 -5.35 -24.04
N ASN A 66 -11.67 -4.11 -23.59
CA ASN A 66 -10.55 -3.17 -23.40
C ASN A 66 -9.68 -3.61 -22.21
N GLU A 67 -8.62 -4.35 -22.50
CA GLU A 67 -7.64 -4.75 -21.51
C GLU A 67 -6.53 -3.69 -21.36
N LYS A 68 -6.39 -3.11 -20.17
CA LYS A 68 -5.24 -2.27 -19.81
C LYS A 68 -4.26 -3.06 -18.94
N LYS A 69 -3.11 -3.40 -19.51
CA LYS A 69 -2.03 -4.12 -18.80
C LYS A 69 -1.05 -3.13 -18.20
N PHE A 70 -0.73 -3.30 -16.93
CA PHE A 70 0.23 -2.46 -16.21
C PHE A 70 1.51 -3.23 -15.92
N PHE A 71 2.64 -2.55 -16.10
CA PHE A 71 3.96 -3.09 -15.84
C PHE A 71 4.78 -2.13 -14.98
N LEU A 72 5.59 -2.70 -14.11
CA LEU A 72 6.65 -1.99 -13.40
C LEU A 72 7.95 -2.17 -14.20
N ALA A 73 8.55 -1.07 -14.66
CA ALA A 73 9.87 -1.09 -15.28
C ALA A 73 10.95 -0.96 -14.19
N LEU A 74 11.72 -2.01 -13.98
CA LEU A 74 12.84 -2.04 -13.04
C LEU A 74 14.16 -1.85 -13.80
N PRO A 75 14.96 -0.82 -13.51
CA PRO A 75 16.27 -0.65 -14.11
C PRO A 75 17.19 -1.84 -13.81
N LYS A 76 17.77 -2.44 -14.85
CA LYS A 76 18.82 -3.44 -14.72
C LYS A 76 20.11 -2.76 -14.29
N ARG A 77 20.72 -3.24 -13.22
CA ARG A 77 22.03 -2.73 -12.81
C ARG A 77 23.13 -3.46 -13.56
N LYS A 78 24.10 -2.69 -14.04
CA LYS A 78 25.40 -3.23 -14.46
C LYS A 78 26.12 -3.71 -13.19
N VAL A 79 26.14 -5.01 -12.95
CA VAL A 79 26.92 -5.61 -11.87
C VAL A 79 28.38 -5.52 -12.26
N GLN A 80 29.18 -4.68 -11.60
CA GLN A 80 30.63 -4.74 -11.72
C GLN A 80 31.12 -6.04 -11.05
N LYS A 81 31.74 -6.92 -11.83
CA LYS A 81 32.39 -8.13 -11.29
C LYS A 81 33.44 -7.73 -10.26
N GLY A 82 33.24 -8.10 -9.00
CA GLY A 82 34.23 -7.92 -7.92
C GLY A 82 33.93 -6.83 -6.89
N ALA A 83 32.82 -6.10 -6.97
CA ALA A 83 32.47 -5.12 -5.95
C ALA A 83 32.00 -5.78 -4.65
N PHE A 84 32.64 -5.44 -3.52
CA PHE A 84 32.26 -5.88 -2.18
C PHE A 84 31.00 -5.13 -1.70
N LEU A 85 30.17 -5.79 -0.89
CA LEU A 85 28.88 -5.32 -0.36
C LEU A 85 28.90 -3.92 0.29
N GLY A 86 30.03 -3.46 0.83
CA GLY A 86 30.14 -2.18 1.54
C GLY A 86 30.27 -0.95 0.64
N GLU A 87 30.79 -1.10 -0.58
CA GLU A 87 31.05 0.02 -1.48
C GLU A 87 29.86 0.37 -2.39
N MET A 88 28.86 -0.51 -2.48
CA MET A 88 27.68 -0.35 -3.36
C MET A 88 26.46 0.26 -2.64
N ALA A 89 26.54 0.48 -1.32
CA ALA A 89 25.32 0.75 -0.54
C ALA A 89 24.75 2.16 -0.71
N ASP A 90 25.53 3.15 -1.05
CA ASP A 90 25.09 4.55 -0.89
C ASP A 90 25.17 5.46 -2.14
N SER A 91 25.97 5.16 -3.11
CA SER A 91 26.22 6.12 -4.21
C SER A 91 25.35 5.93 -5.46
N GLY A 92 24.64 4.83 -5.61
CA GLY A 92 24.01 4.45 -6.87
C GLY A 92 22.49 4.60 -6.98
N ILE A 93 21.77 4.64 -5.86
CA ILE A 93 20.28 4.58 -5.92
C ILE A 93 19.64 5.93 -6.31
N HIS A 94 20.29 7.03 -6.04
CA HIS A 94 19.76 8.38 -6.27
C HIS A 94 20.22 9.04 -7.57
N ALA A 95 21.34 8.65 -8.14
CA ALA A 95 21.91 9.27 -9.35
C ALA A 95 21.36 8.68 -10.66
N GLU A 96 20.76 7.47 -10.63
CA GLU A 96 20.34 6.77 -11.85
C GLU A 96 18.89 7.08 -12.28
N TYR A 97 18.13 7.87 -11.52
CA TYR A 97 16.75 8.22 -11.83
C TYR A 97 16.61 9.68 -12.27
N GLU A 98 17.51 10.15 -13.14
CA GLU A 98 17.22 11.36 -13.90
C GLU A 98 16.04 11.13 -14.83
N ASN A 99 15.22 12.16 -15.04
CA ASN A 99 14.03 12.11 -15.90
C ASN A 99 14.40 11.62 -17.31
N ILE A 100 14.35 10.31 -17.52
CA ILE A 100 14.67 9.66 -18.80
C ILE A 100 13.59 9.97 -19.83
N ILE A 101 12.38 10.33 -19.36
CA ILE A 101 11.21 10.52 -20.21
C ILE A 101 10.76 11.97 -20.12
N GLU A 102 10.93 12.70 -21.20
CA GLU A 102 10.46 14.08 -21.35
C GLU A 102 8.93 14.16 -21.10
N GLY A 103 8.52 15.13 -20.28
CA GLY A 103 7.14 15.34 -19.91
C GLY A 103 6.68 14.52 -18.69
N TYR A 104 7.58 13.77 -18.03
CA TYR A 104 7.28 13.01 -16.81
C TYR A 104 8.19 13.43 -15.67
N ASP A 105 7.62 13.52 -14.47
CA ASP A 105 8.33 13.92 -13.26
C ASP A 105 8.27 12.85 -12.17
N PHE A 106 9.33 12.79 -11.36
CA PHE A 106 9.32 12.01 -10.14
C PHE A 106 8.61 12.75 -9.02
N THR A 107 7.73 12.05 -8.31
CA THR A 107 7.00 12.62 -7.18
C THR A 107 6.93 11.68 -5.98
N GLY A 108 6.49 12.21 -4.83
CA GLY A 108 6.23 11.42 -3.63
C GLY A 108 4.97 10.56 -3.77
N VAL A 109 4.99 9.35 -3.22
CA VAL A 109 3.87 8.38 -3.30
C VAL A 109 2.53 8.92 -2.78
N ASN A 110 2.55 9.89 -1.86
CA ASN A 110 1.31 10.45 -1.27
C ASN A 110 0.40 11.13 -2.28
N VAL A 111 0.90 11.55 -3.44
CA VAL A 111 0.07 12.13 -4.50
C VAL A 111 -1.00 11.17 -4.97
N PHE A 112 -0.71 9.86 -4.96
CA PHE A 112 -1.65 8.83 -5.42
C PHE A 112 -2.90 8.67 -4.56
N ARG A 113 -2.93 9.23 -3.35
CA ARG A 113 -4.15 9.23 -2.52
C ARG A 113 -5.28 10.02 -3.17
N ASN A 114 -4.94 11.14 -3.83
CA ASN A 114 -5.90 12.05 -4.44
C ASN A 114 -5.87 12.03 -5.97
N ALA A 115 -4.94 11.28 -6.57
CA ALA A 115 -4.76 11.23 -8.01
C ALA A 115 -5.97 10.61 -8.74
N LYS A 116 -6.20 11.08 -9.94
CA LYS A 116 -7.24 10.62 -10.88
C LYS A 116 -6.60 10.25 -12.23
N PRO A 117 -7.09 9.26 -12.95
CA PRO A 117 -8.15 8.31 -12.53
C PRO A 117 -7.68 7.35 -11.44
N LYS A 118 -8.59 6.84 -10.62
CA LYS A 118 -8.27 5.99 -9.46
C LYS A 118 -7.60 4.66 -9.82
N GLU A 119 -7.94 4.08 -10.97
CA GLU A 119 -7.31 2.86 -11.47
C GLU A 119 -5.81 3.06 -11.75
N LEU A 120 -5.40 4.23 -12.25
CA LEU A 120 -3.99 4.55 -12.45
C LEU A 120 -3.29 4.79 -11.11
N ALA A 121 -3.94 5.48 -10.17
CA ALA A 121 -3.41 5.65 -8.81
C ALA A 121 -3.20 4.29 -8.12
N PHE A 122 -4.13 3.35 -8.28
CA PHE A 122 -4.01 1.99 -7.77
C PHE A 122 -2.85 1.23 -8.42
N ALA A 123 -2.66 1.35 -9.74
CA ALA A 123 -1.53 0.76 -10.45
C ALA A 123 -0.18 1.28 -9.91
N ALA A 124 -0.07 2.60 -9.70
CA ALA A 124 1.14 3.21 -9.15
C ALA A 124 1.46 2.74 -7.73
N ILE A 125 0.45 2.71 -6.86
CA ILE A 125 0.65 2.30 -5.47
C ILE A 125 1.01 0.82 -5.36
N THR A 126 0.44 -0.02 -6.23
CA THR A 126 0.80 -1.45 -6.35
C THR A 126 2.24 -1.60 -6.84
N ALA A 127 2.63 -0.84 -7.87
CA ALA A 127 4.00 -0.79 -8.37
C ALA A 127 4.99 -0.33 -7.29
N TYR A 128 4.61 0.67 -6.48
CA TYR A 128 5.41 1.16 -5.37
C TYR A 128 5.71 0.07 -4.34
N HIS A 129 4.67 -0.66 -3.91
CA HIS A 129 4.81 -1.76 -2.95
C HIS A 129 5.73 -2.85 -3.50
N LEU A 130 5.48 -3.27 -4.73
CA LEU A 130 6.27 -4.31 -5.38
C LEU A 130 7.71 -3.88 -5.62
N TYR A 131 7.93 -2.64 -6.05
CA TYR A 131 9.28 -2.08 -6.19
C TYR A 131 10.05 -2.08 -4.87
N GLY A 132 9.40 -1.67 -3.77
CA GLY A 132 10.00 -1.72 -2.43
C GLY A 132 10.48 -3.12 -2.09
N TRP A 133 9.62 -4.12 -2.32
CA TRP A 133 9.98 -5.51 -2.07
C TRP A 133 11.15 -6.00 -2.94
N TYR A 134 11.19 -5.71 -4.23
CA TYR A 134 12.34 -6.05 -5.11
C TYR A 134 13.63 -5.35 -4.67
N ARG A 135 13.55 -4.08 -4.29
CA ARG A 135 14.69 -3.33 -3.79
C ARG A 135 15.27 -3.95 -2.53
N ASP A 136 14.42 -4.28 -1.58
CA ASP A 136 14.83 -4.76 -0.25
C ASP A 136 15.28 -6.24 -0.27
N ASN A 137 14.93 -7.01 -1.32
CA ASN A 137 15.30 -8.42 -1.47
C ASN A 137 16.33 -8.67 -2.59
N ARG A 138 17.18 -7.71 -2.88
CA ARG A 138 18.27 -7.87 -3.89
C ARG A 138 19.36 -8.80 -3.46
N TYR A 139 19.60 -8.88 -2.17
CA TYR A 139 20.59 -9.74 -1.56
C TYR A 139 19.90 -10.72 -0.61
N CYS A 140 20.42 -11.93 -0.61
CA CYS A 140 19.91 -13.00 0.23
C CYS A 140 20.16 -12.69 1.71
N GLY A 141 19.10 -12.57 2.52
CA GLY A 141 19.19 -12.37 3.97
C GLY A 141 19.86 -13.52 4.73
N ARG A 142 20.04 -14.70 4.09
CA ARG A 142 20.71 -15.86 4.69
C ARG A 142 22.22 -15.89 4.43
N CYS A 143 22.68 -15.58 3.20
CA CYS A 143 24.08 -15.74 2.82
C CYS A 143 24.70 -14.50 2.15
N GLY A 144 23.97 -13.41 2.02
CA GLY A 144 24.45 -12.15 1.44
C GLY A 144 24.67 -12.14 -0.08
N ARG A 145 24.39 -13.25 -0.78
CA ARG A 145 24.56 -13.34 -2.23
C ARG A 145 23.41 -12.66 -2.99
N LEU A 146 23.70 -12.27 -4.24
CA LEU A 146 22.68 -11.68 -5.13
C LEU A 146 21.52 -12.67 -5.35
N MET A 147 20.30 -12.15 -5.33
CA MET A 147 19.08 -12.90 -5.62
C MET A 147 18.61 -12.64 -7.05
N PHE A 148 17.93 -13.60 -7.63
CA PHE A 148 17.43 -13.58 -8.99
C PHE A 148 15.91 -13.72 -9.00
N HIS A 149 15.29 -13.15 -10.04
CA HIS A 149 13.84 -13.29 -10.27
C HIS A 149 13.47 -14.75 -10.57
N GLY A 150 12.36 -15.22 -10.04
CA GLY A 150 11.77 -16.49 -10.44
C GLY A 150 11.19 -16.41 -11.86
N GLU A 151 11.31 -17.50 -12.61
CA GLU A 151 10.79 -17.56 -13.99
C GLU A 151 9.29 -17.83 -14.04
N ASN A 152 8.76 -18.65 -13.13
CA ASN A 152 7.38 -19.11 -13.14
C ASN A 152 6.51 -18.44 -12.07
N GLU A 153 7.14 -17.90 -11.03
CA GLU A 153 6.46 -17.29 -9.89
C GLU A 153 7.07 -15.93 -9.55
N ARG A 154 6.27 -15.08 -8.93
CA ARG A 154 6.74 -13.81 -8.39
C ARG A 154 7.49 -14.07 -7.09
N MET A 155 8.75 -14.40 -7.21
CA MET A 155 9.68 -14.66 -6.10
C MET A 155 11.08 -14.17 -6.43
N MET A 156 11.91 -14.00 -5.39
CA MET A 156 13.36 -13.87 -5.51
C MET A 156 14.00 -15.16 -4.98
N HIS A 157 15.02 -15.68 -5.68
CA HIS A 157 15.72 -16.89 -5.23
C HIS A 157 17.23 -16.69 -5.24
N CYS A 158 17.90 -17.35 -4.31
CA CYS A 158 19.36 -17.39 -4.20
C CYS A 158 19.91 -18.64 -4.88
N MET A 159 20.77 -18.46 -5.88
CA MET A 159 21.39 -19.59 -6.59
C MET A 159 22.34 -20.39 -5.72
N ASP A 160 22.96 -19.77 -4.70
CA ASP A 160 23.94 -20.39 -3.81
C ASP A 160 23.27 -21.23 -2.70
N CYS A 161 22.49 -20.61 -1.82
CA CYS A 161 21.91 -21.29 -0.65
C CYS A 161 20.45 -21.73 -0.83
N LYS A 162 19.88 -21.54 -2.03
CA LYS A 162 18.51 -21.93 -2.41
C LYS A 162 17.41 -21.26 -1.57
N ASN A 163 17.72 -20.18 -0.86
CA ASN A 163 16.71 -19.39 -0.15
C ASN A 163 15.76 -18.74 -1.15
N THR A 164 14.47 -18.80 -0.86
CA THR A 164 13.40 -18.19 -1.68
C THR A 164 12.63 -17.19 -0.84
N VAL A 165 12.30 -16.04 -1.43
CA VAL A 165 11.54 -14.97 -0.79
C VAL A 165 10.39 -14.58 -1.70
N TYR A 166 9.17 -14.59 -1.16
CA TYR A 166 7.95 -14.14 -1.83
C TYR A 166 7.64 -12.68 -1.47
N PRO A 167 6.79 -11.98 -2.26
CA PRO A 167 6.37 -10.63 -1.94
C PRO A 167 5.78 -10.54 -0.53
N LYS A 168 6.28 -9.57 0.25
CA LYS A 168 5.83 -9.34 1.61
C LYS A 168 4.50 -8.61 1.61
N ILE A 169 3.51 -9.19 2.27
CA ILE A 169 2.22 -8.59 2.59
C ILE A 169 2.01 -8.78 4.09
N CYS A 170 1.89 -7.68 4.84
CA CYS A 170 1.68 -7.74 6.29
C CYS A 170 0.19 -7.69 6.59
N PRO A 171 -0.42 -8.74 7.19
CA PRO A 171 -1.79 -8.68 7.65
C PRO A 171 -1.90 -7.66 8.79
N ALA A 172 -2.97 -6.86 8.77
CA ALA A 172 -3.27 -5.89 9.81
C ALA A 172 -4.78 -5.71 9.94
N VAL A 173 -5.25 -5.36 11.12
CA VAL A 173 -6.67 -5.12 11.38
C VAL A 173 -6.99 -3.63 11.40
N ILE A 174 -8.23 -3.29 11.03
CA ILE A 174 -8.88 -2.01 11.28
C ILE A 174 -10.16 -2.31 12.04
N VAL A 175 -10.28 -1.80 13.25
CA VAL A 175 -11.33 -2.21 14.18
C VAL A 175 -12.23 -1.05 14.58
N ALA A 176 -13.50 -1.14 14.21
CA ALA A 176 -14.56 -0.26 14.68
C ALA A 176 -15.22 -0.88 15.92
N VAL A 177 -14.85 -0.41 17.10
CA VAL A 177 -15.48 -0.79 18.36
C VAL A 177 -16.72 0.06 18.56
N THR A 178 -17.87 -0.58 18.75
CA THR A 178 -19.18 0.05 18.89
C THR A 178 -19.86 -0.29 20.21
N ASP A 179 -20.69 0.63 20.71
CA ASP A 179 -21.58 0.42 21.84
C ASP A 179 -22.91 1.14 21.56
N GLY A 180 -23.88 0.40 21.04
CA GLY A 180 -25.14 0.97 20.55
C GLY A 180 -24.89 1.98 19.41
N ASP A 181 -25.23 3.25 19.64
CA ASP A 181 -25.05 4.37 18.73
C ASP A 181 -23.71 5.11 18.91
N ARG A 182 -22.78 4.56 19.73
CA ARG A 182 -21.45 5.11 19.95
C ARG A 182 -20.37 4.29 19.23
N ILE A 183 -19.35 4.97 18.72
CA ILE A 183 -18.14 4.38 18.16
C ILE A 183 -16.92 4.93 18.87
N LEU A 184 -15.93 4.07 19.13
CA LEU A 184 -14.66 4.46 19.72
C LEU A 184 -13.71 4.95 18.62
N LEU A 185 -13.23 6.20 18.75
CA LEU A 185 -12.26 6.79 17.83
C LEU A 185 -11.02 7.23 18.60
N THR A 186 -9.87 7.08 17.94
CA THR A 186 -8.55 7.37 18.52
C THR A 186 -7.80 8.42 17.70
N LYS A 187 -6.73 9.00 18.29
CA LYS A 187 -5.74 9.81 17.59
C LYS A 187 -4.34 9.34 17.96
N TYR A 188 -3.50 9.19 16.96
CA TYR A 188 -2.11 8.80 17.16
C TYR A 188 -1.29 9.86 17.91
N ALA A 189 -0.42 9.41 18.79
CA ALA A 189 0.59 10.25 19.44
C ALA A 189 1.74 10.52 18.46
N GLY A 190 2.29 11.75 18.47
CA GLY A 190 3.51 12.11 17.75
C GLY A 190 3.48 12.02 16.22
N ARG A 191 2.35 11.69 15.59
CA ARG A 191 2.22 11.60 14.13
C ARG A 191 1.69 12.91 13.53
N THR A 192 2.01 13.15 12.24
CA THR A 192 1.48 14.29 11.48
C THR A 192 0.01 14.13 11.12
N TYR A 193 -0.51 12.90 11.11
CA TYR A 193 -1.92 12.61 10.89
C TYR A 193 -2.74 12.98 12.13
N ARG A 194 -3.62 13.96 11.99
CA ARG A 194 -4.38 14.54 13.12
C ARG A 194 -5.87 14.19 13.14
N ASN A 195 -6.36 13.50 12.10
CA ASN A 195 -7.74 13.07 12.07
C ASN A 195 -7.98 11.90 13.03
N TYR A 196 -9.24 11.72 13.41
CA TYR A 196 -9.66 10.53 14.12
C TYR A 196 -9.46 9.28 13.27
N ALA A 197 -9.10 8.19 13.90
CA ALA A 197 -8.84 6.89 13.32
C ALA A 197 -9.59 5.81 14.11
N LEU A 198 -9.70 4.63 13.50
CA LEU A 198 -10.05 3.39 14.18
C LEU A 198 -8.78 2.74 14.71
N ILE A 199 -8.93 1.84 15.68
CA ILE A 199 -7.85 1.00 16.20
C ILE A 199 -7.27 0.18 15.04
N ALA A 200 -5.94 0.06 14.99
CA ALA A 200 -5.28 -0.61 13.88
C ALA A 200 -3.92 -1.16 14.28
N GLY A 201 -3.71 -2.45 14.11
CA GLY A 201 -2.44 -3.09 14.39
C GLY A 201 -2.12 -4.28 13.50
N PHE A 202 -0.89 -4.76 13.59
CA PHE A 202 -0.41 -5.89 12.81
C PHE A 202 -0.70 -7.22 13.51
N THR A 203 -1.04 -8.23 12.70
CA THR A 203 -1.14 -9.60 13.19
C THR A 203 0.24 -10.15 13.53
N GLU A 204 0.39 -10.72 14.72
CA GLU A 204 1.60 -11.37 15.17
C GLU A 204 1.70 -12.82 14.67
N ILE A 205 2.93 -13.38 14.66
CA ILE A 205 3.14 -14.77 14.25
C ILE A 205 2.43 -15.71 15.23
N GLY A 206 1.49 -16.49 14.69
CA GLY A 206 0.73 -17.47 15.46
C GLY A 206 -0.67 -16.98 15.86
N GLU A 207 -1.00 -15.72 15.62
CA GLU A 207 -2.35 -15.20 15.84
C GLU A 207 -3.27 -15.45 14.65
N THR A 208 -4.55 -15.63 14.94
CA THR A 208 -5.64 -15.43 13.98
C THR A 208 -5.97 -13.92 13.89
N VAL A 209 -6.66 -13.53 12.82
CA VAL A 209 -7.07 -12.13 12.63
C VAL A 209 -8.03 -11.69 13.76
N GLU A 210 -8.89 -12.59 14.23
CA GLU A 210 -9.82 -12.36 15.34
C GLU A 210 -9.09 -12.15 16.67
N GLU A 211 -8.05 -12.92 16.94
CA GLU A 211 -7.20 -12.74 18.13
C GLU A 211 -6.45 -11.40 18.06
N THR A 212 -5.96 -11.02 16.87
CA THR A 212 -5.36 -9.69 16.65
C THR A 212 -6.35 -8.57 16.97
N VAL A 213 -7.61 -8.68 16.53
CA VAL A 213 -8.66 -7.69 16.85
C VAL A 213 -8.82 -7.51 18.36
N MET A 214 -8.92 -8.63 19.10
CA MET A 214 -9.12 -8.58 20.55
C MET A 214 -7.90 -8.03 21.28
N ARG A 215 -6.69 -8.43 20.88
CA ARG A 215 -5.43 -7.96 21.47
C ARG A 215 -5.21 -6.47 21.23
N GLU A 216 -5.28 -6.01 19.99
CA GLU A 216 -5.04 -4.59 19.63
C GLU A 216 -6.02 -3.65 20.34
N VAL A 217 -7.30 -4.04 20.42
CA VAL A 217 -8.29 -3.24 21.15
C VAL A 217 -7.94 -3.17 22.63
N TYR A 218 -7.56 -4.29 23.22
CA TYR A 218 -7.20 -4.30 24.63
C TYR A 218 -5.91 -3.54 24.92
N GLU A 219 -4.87 -3.73 24.09
CA GLU A 219 -3.58 -3.05 24.25
C GLU A 219 -3.69 -1.53 24.07
N GLU A 220 -4.35 -1.06 23.02
CA GLU A 220 -4.43 0.36 22.70
C GLU A 220 -5.37 1.16 23.63
N VAL A 221 -6.51 0.56 24.04
CA VAL A 221 -7.58 1.29 24.75
C VAL A 221 -8.13 0.60 26.01
N GLY A 222 -7.67 -0.60 26.35
CA GLY A 222 -7.98 -1.31 27.59
C GLY A 222 -9.39 -1.90 27.69
N VAL A 223 -10.18 -1.92 26.60
CA VAL A 223 -11.53 -2.48 26.61
C VAL A 223 -11.59 -3.88 25.98
N HIS A 224 -12.55 -4.67 26.40
CA HIS A 224 -12.84 -5.97 25.80
C HIS A 224 -13.93 -5.86 24.73
N VAL A 225 -13.89 -6.77 23.75
CA VAL A 225 -14.84 -6.78 22.63
C VAL A 225 -15.41 -8.18 22.38
N LYS A 226 -16.61 -8.19 21.84
CA LYS A 226 -17.36 -9.39 21.42
C LYS A 226 -18.02 -9.19 20.07
N ASN A 227 -18.69 -10.22 19.56
CA ASN A 227 -19.48 -10.18 18.32
C ASN A 227 -18.71 -9.61 17.14
N LEU A 228 -17.46 -10.09 16.94
CA LEU A 228 -16.60 -9.68 15.85
C LEU A 228 -17.24 -10.00 14.50
N ARG A 229 -17.41 -9.00 13.64
CA ARG A 229 -17.99 -9.13 12.31
C ARG A 229 -17.03 -8.61 11.26
N TYR A 230 -16.51 -9.50 10.43
CA TYR A 230 -15.71 -9.11 9.27
C TYR A 230 -16.53 -8.22 8.33
N TYR A 231 -15.92 -7.12 7.91
CA TYR A 231 -16.52 -6.18 6.98
C TYR A 231 -15.98 -6.36 5.55
N LYS A 232 -14.73 -6.05 5.35
CA LYS A 232 -14.00 -6.28 4.09
C LYS A 232 -12.50 -6.21 4.29
N SER A 233 -11.73 -6.57 3.26
CA SER A 233 -10.28 -6.34 3.23
C SER A 233 -9.91 -5.30 2.18
N GLN A 234 -8.78 -4.61 2.42
CA GLN A 234 -8.23 -3.63 1.51
C GLN A 234 -6.69 -3.73 1.45
N PRO A 235 -6.10 -3.88 0.25
CA PRO A 235 -4.65 -3.71 0.09
C PRO A 235 -4.24 -2.28 0.47
N TRP A 236 -3.20 -2.15 1.28
CA TRP A 236 -2.66 -0.86 1.70
C TRP A 236 -1.16 -0.80 1.45
N ALA A 237 -0.80 -0.48 0.20
CA ALA A 237 0.57 -0.53 -0.29
C ALA A 237 1.53 0.47 0.38
N LEU A 238 1.02 1.54 1.00
CA LEU A 238 1.83 2.54 1.70
C LEU A 238 2.59 1.96 2.89
N SER A 239 2.03 0.95 3.56
CA SER A 239 2.69 0.18 4.63
C SER A 239 3.00 -1.26 4.25
N GLY A 240 2.69 -1.67 3.01
CA GLY A 240 2.85 -3.06 2.57
C GLY A 240 1.88 -4.02 3.23
N SER A 241 0.68 -3.55 3.59
CA SER A 241 -0.30 -4.29 4.39
C SER A 241 -1.48 -4.79 3.56
N LEU A 242 -2.13 -5.83 4.05
CA LEU A 242 -3.51 -6.19 3.74
C LEU A 242 -4.34 -5.93 4.99
N LEU A 243 -5.23 -4.93 4.91
CA LEU A 243 -6.09 -4.53 6.01
C LEU A 243 -7.34 -5.39 6.06
N TYR A 244 -7.71 -5.85 7.26
CA TYR A 244 -8.94 -6.57 7.54
C TYR A 244 -9.82 -5.68 8.42
N GLY A 245 -10.94 -5.19 7.87
CA GLY A 245 -11.91 -4.37 8.60
C GLY A 245 -12.86 -5.22 9.41
N TYR A 246 -12.98 -4.94 10.71
CA TYR A 246 -13.91 -5.58 11.63
C TYR A 246 -14.75 -4.55 12.36
N PHE A 247 -16.04 -4.81 12.48
CA PHE A 247 -16.91 -4.22 13.48
C PHE A 247 -17.00 -5.16 14.66
N CYS A 248 -16.91 -4.66 15.87
CA CYS A 248 -17.12 -5.41 17.09
C CYS A 248 -17.90 -4.57 18.11
N GLU A 249 -18.47 -5.23 19.11
CA GLU A 249 -19.22 -4.61 20.17
C GLU A 249 -18.40 -4.60 21.45
N LEU A 250 -18.55 -3.54 22.24
CA LEU A 250 -17.99 -3.45 23.58
C LEU A 250 -18.49 -4.65 24.43
N ASP A 251 -17.58 -5.23 25.22
CA ASP A 251 -17.90 -6.28 26.19
C ASP A 251 -17.54 -5.85 27.61
N GLY A 252 -18.52 -5.35 28.35
CA GLY A 252 -18.37 -4.93 29.73
C GLY A 252 -18.13 -3.43 29.91
N ASP A 253 -17.08 -3.06 30.65
CA ASP A 253 -16.77 -1.67 31.04
C ASP A 253 -16.30 -0.84 29.83
N ASP A 254 -16.79 0.40 29.72
CA ASP A 254 -16.45 1.35 28.63
C ASP A 254 -15.32 2.31 29.01
N SER A 255 -14.68 2.12 30.16
CA SER A 255 -13.56 2.93 30.64
C SER A 255 -12.33 2.75 29.74
N ILE A 256 -11.86 3.83 29.14
CA ILE A 256 -10.71 3.82 28.22
C ILE A 256 -9.41 4.00 29.00
N HIS A 257 -8.46 3.09 28.79
CA HIS A 257 -7.09 3.14 29.29
C HIS A 257 -6.12 3.17 28.11
N LEU A 258 -5.64 4.37 27.76
CA LEU A 258 -4.80 4.57 26.59
C LEU A 258 -3.38 4.04 26.78
N GLN A 259 -2.85 3.42 25.74
CA GLN A 259 -1.42 3.26 25.54
C GLN A 259 -0.83 4.61 25.06
N GLU A 260 -0.32 5.44 25.98
CA GLU A 260 0.02 6.86 25.75
C GLU A 260 1.20 7.07 24.78
N ASP A 261 2.04 6.08 24.52
CA ASP A 261 3.13 6.11 23.55
C ASP A 261 2.62 5.94 22.10
N GLU A 262 1.46 5.31 21.89
CA GLU A 262 0.85 5.15 20.58
C GLU A 262 -0.32 6.08 20.32
N LEU A 263 -1.15 6.32 21.33
CA LEU A 263 -2.37 7.12 21.23
C LEU A 263 -2.34 8.35 22.12
N SER A 264 -2.77 9.48 21.58
CA SER A 264 -2.94 10.74 22.33
C SER A 264 -4.39 10.98 22.76
N VAL A 265 -5.36 10.35 22.10
CA VAL A 265 -6.79 10.48 22.38
C VAL A 265 -7.46 9.15 22.09
N GLY A 266 -8.35 8.73 22.99
CA GLY A 266 -9.36 7.70 22.76
C GLY A 266 -10.68 8.18 23.35
N LYS A 267 -11.75 8.20 22.56
CA LYS A 267 -13.04 8.73 23.01
C LYS A 267 -14.19 8.05 22.28
N TRP A 268 -15.29 7.83 23.00
CA TRP A 268 -16.57 7.44 22.45
C TRP A 268 -17.26 8.65 21.83
N PHE A 269 -17.80 8.46 20.63
CA PHE A 269 -18.58 9.47 19.91
C PHE A 269 -19.94 8.87 19.54
N HIS A 270 -21.00 9.66 19.74
CA HIS A 270 -22.28 9.33 19.15
C HIS A 270 -22.27 9.60 17.64
N ALA A 271 -23.03 8.81 16.89
CA ALA A 271 -23.11 8.96 15.43
C ALA A 271 -23.50 10.38 15.01
N ASP A 272 -24.36 11.05 15.75
CA ASP A 272 -24.82 12.40 15.49
C ASP A 272 -23.73 13.48 15.72
N GLU A 273 -22.67 13.19 16.50
CA GLU A 273 -21.53 14.08 16.73
C GLU A 273 -20.52 14.06 15.58
N LEU A 274 -20.63 13.09 14.66
CA LEU A 274 -19.67 12.87 13.60
C LEU A 274 -20.14 13.44 12.27
N ASP A 275 -19.35 14.39 11.73
CA ASP A 275 -19.51 14.94 10.40
C ASP A 275 -18.28 14.54 9.56
N ILE A 276 -18.35 13.37 8.95
CA ILE A 276 -17.24 12.74 8.23
C ILE A 276 -17.70 12.39 6.82
N GLU A 277 -16.98 12.90 5.82
CA GLU A 277 -17.19 12.54 4.42
C GLU A 277 -16.33 11.36 4.02
N GLU A 278 -16.83 10.50 3.15
CA GLU A 278 -16.04 9.44 2.50
C GLU A 278 -14.93 10.05 1.63
N ASP A 279 -13.77 9.40 1.64
CA ASP A 279 -12.64 9.80 0.80
C ASP A 279 -12.30 8.78 -0.30
N ASP A 280 -13.12 7.74 -0.46
CA ASP A 280 -12.97 6.60 -1.41
C ASP A 280 -11.53 6.01 -1.48
N VAL A 281 -10.73 6.22 -0.42
CA VAL A 281 -9.35 5.76 -0.31
C VAL A 281 -9.11 4.95 0.95
N SER A 282 -9.66 5.38 2.09
CA SER A 282 -9.33 4.84 3.40
C SER A 282 -10.42 3.92 3.94
N LEU A 283 -10.08 2.66 4.19
CA LEU A 283 -10.99 1.70 4.85
C LEU A 283 -11.48 2.22 6.21
N THR A 284 -10.61 2.86 6.99
CA THR A 284 -10.99 3.51 8.26
C THR A 284 -12.13 4.50 8.06
N ARG A 285 -12.00 5.38 7.08
CA ARG A 285 -13.00 6.43 6.83
C ARG A 285 -14.31 5.85 6.31
N GLU A 286 -14.24 4.89 5.40
CA GLU A 286 -15.40 4.15 4.92
C GLU A 286 -16.17 3.47 6.06
N MET A 287 -15.45 2.80 6.99
CA MET A 287 -16.09 2.13 8.12
C MET A 287 -16.75 3.11 9.10
N ILE A 288 -16.11 4.27 9.36
CA ILE A 288 -16.72 5.31 10.21
C ILE A 288 -17.98 5.88 9.54
N CYS A 289 -17.91 6.21 8.24
CA CYS A 289 -19.07 6.71 7.48
C CYS A 289 -20.21 5.70 7.45
N LYS A 290 -19.89 4.40 7.28
CA LYS A 290 -20.88 3.33 7.35
C LYS A 290 -21.59 3.32 8.70
N PHE A 291 -20.84 3.36 9.81
CA PHE A 291 -21.41 3.41 11.16
C PHE A 291 -22.34 4.62 11.33
N VAL A 292 -21.88 5.81 10.94
CA VAL A 292 -22.67 7.06 11.03
C VAL A 292 -23.96 6.95 10.22
N ASN A 293 -23.89 6.44 8.99
CA ASN A 293 -25.08 6.30 8.13
C ASN A 293 -26.12 5.31 8.68
N GLU A 294 -25.69 4.31 9.45
CA GLU A 294 -26.56 3.30 10.05
C GLU A 294 -27.22 3.78 11.36
N HIS A 295 -26.60 4.72 12.08
CA HIS A 295 -27.01 5.11 13.43
C HIS A 295 -27.40 6.58 13.57
N LYS A 296 -27.15 7.44 12.56
CA LYS A 296 -27.54 8.85 12.62
C LYS A 296 -29.07 8.98 12.61
N THR A 297 -29.58 9.68 13.61
CA THR A 297 -31.03 9.97 13.70
C THR A 297 -31.44 10.86 12.53
N LYS A 298 -32.49 10.49 11.81
CA LYS A 298 -33.02 11.24 10.68
C LYS A 298 -33.76 12.49 11.12
#